data_e84818ff68d737ab5ea0cae7c71f8741
#
_entry.id   e84818ff68d737ab5ea0cae7c71f8741
#
_cell.length_a   1.000
_cell.length_b   1.000
_cell.length_c   1.000
_cell.angle_alpha   90.00
_cell.angle_beta   90.00
_cell.angle_gamma   90.00
#
_symmetry.space_group_name_H-M   'P 1'
#
loop_
_entity.id
_entity.type
_entity.pdbx_description
1 polymer ?
#
loop_
_entity_poly.entity_id
_entity_poly.type
_entity_poly.pdbx_seq_one_letter_code
_entity_poly.pdbx_strand_id
1 'polypeptide(L)'
;MPGHPDLELNQPSRDDTADALLKWAGEWGRDWVVVDTHPGATDVVNGALSIAHVVVTQVPLRSSDLDGTEHMVRELADYPVVLIPNFVPPVAPAAEVRRLGRIVDGTPVQVGPLIPAALAVGTRKKRMAITSEDPPAKALQPVAAALRQVAAFVQEYSA
;
A
#
# COMPACT_ATOMS: atom_id res chain seq x y z
N MET A 1 -9.65 15.44 -6.64
CA MET A 1 -9.81 16.87 -6.24
C MET A 1 -8.45 17.43 -5.95
N PRO A 2 -8.07 18.61 -6.44
CA PRO A 2 -6.88 19.28 -5.95
C PRO A 2 -7.12 19.62 -4.46
N GLY A 3 -6.16 19.32 -3.60
CA GLY A 3 -6.26 19.67 -2.18
C GLY A 3 -6.35 21.19 -2.01
N HIS A 4 -7.37 21.64 -1.29
CA HIS A 4 -7.48 23.05 -0.94
C HIS A 4 -6.56 23.34 0.25
N PRO A 5 -5.83 24.48 0.29
CA PRO A 5 -4.95 24.82 1.42
C PRO A 5 -5.65 24.79 2.78
N ASP A 6 -6.96 25.09 2.82
CA ASP A 6 -7.76 25.07 4.05
C ASP A 6 -8.06 23.66 4.57
N LEU A 7 -7.81 22.60 3.78
CA LEU A 7 -7.98 21.21 4.24
C LEU A 7 -6.93 20.82 5.29
N GLU A 8 -5.76 21.45 5.29
CA GLU A 8 -4.76 21.24 6.35
C GLU A 8 -5.21 21.84 7.69
N LEU A 9 -5.99 22.92 7.64
CA LEU A 9 -6.46 23.64 8.82
C LEU A 9 -7.79 23.11 9.39
N ASN A 10 -8.58 22.39 8.57
CA ASN A 10 -9.91 21.90 8.91
C ASN A 10 -10.01 20.37 8.65
N GLN A 11 -9.04 19.62 9.11
CA GLN A 11 -9.13 18.16 9.03
C GLN A 11 -10.20 17.63 10.00
N PRO A 12 -11.02 16.66 9.58
CA PRO A 12 -11.94 15.99 10.49
C PRO A 12 -11.16 15.24 11.57
N SER A 13 -11.79 15.03 12.72
CA SER A 13 -11.24 14.20 13.76
C SER A 13 -11.08 12.74 13.30
N ARG A 14 -10.34 11.96 14.08
CA ARG A 14 -10.21 10.51 13.86
C ARG A 14 -11.57 9.82 13.74
N ASP A 15 -12.45 10.09 14.70
CA ASP A 15 -13.76 9.42 14.78
C ASP A 15 -14.69 9.89 13.67
N ASP A 16 -14.74 11.18 13.35
CA ASP A 16 -15.50 11.71 12.21
C ASP A 16 -15.04 11.09 10.88
N THR A 17 -13.75 10.89 10.72
CA THR A 17 -13.19 10.23 9.53
C THR A 17 -13.63 8.77 9.43
N ALA A 18 -13.52 8.03 10.53
CA ALA A 18 -13.94 6.62 10.58
C ALA A 18 -15.42 6.49 10.27
N ASP A 19 -16.28 7.28 10.90
CA ASP A 19 -17.73 7.27 10.70
C ASP A 19 -18.11 7.62 9.26
N ALA A 20 -17.48 8.65 8.68
CA ALA A 20 -17.71 9.04 7.30
C ALA A 20 -17.35 7.94 6.31
N LEU A 21 -16.18 7.29 6.50
CA LEU A 21 -15.72 6.20 5.64
C LEU A 21 -16.62 4.97 5.73
N LEU A 22 -17.04 4.58 6.94
CA LEU A 22 -17.98 3.48 7.15
C LEU A 22 -19.34 3.75 6.48
N LYS A 23 -19.85 4.98 6.63
CA LYS A 23 -21.10 5.40 5.98
C LYS A 23 -21.00 5.30 4.46
N TRP A 24 -19.92 5.86 3.87
CA TRP A 24 -19.72 5.83 2.41
C TRP A 24 -19.54 4.40 1.90
N ALA A 25 -18.81 3.55 2.62
CA ALA A 25 -18.63 2.15 2.25
C ALA A 25 -19.99 1.43 2.17
N GLY A 26 -20.88 1.67 3.14
CA GLY A 26 -22.25 1.13 3.13
C GLY A 26 -23.12 1.68 1.99
N GLU A 27 -23.02 2.98 1.70
CA GLU A 27 -23.81 3.64 0.65
C GLU A 27 -23.37 3.21 -0.77
N TRP A 28 -22.06 2.97 -0.97
CA TRP A 28 -21.53 2.63 -2.31
C TRP A 28 -21.83 1.19 -2.73
N GLY A 29 -22.14 0.29 -1.81
CA GLY A 29 -22.48 -1.10 -2.10
C GLY A 29 -21.39 -1.81 -2.92
N ARG A 30 -20.12 -1.52 -2.61
CA ARG A 30 -18.96 -2.10 -3.27
C ARG A 30 -18.31 -3.14 -2.38
N ASP A 31 -17.79 -4.20 -2.98
CA ASP A 31 -17.04 -5.23 -2.26
C ASP A 31 -15.73 -4.67 -1.67
N TRP A 32 -15.17 -3.63 -2.30
CA TRP A 32 -13.92 -3.00 -1.91
C TRP A 32 -13.99 -1.48 -1.90
N VAL A 33 -13.48 -0.89 -0.84
CA VAL A 33 -13.19 0.55 -0.74
C VAL A 33 -11.71 0.72 -0.45
N VAL A 34 -11.00 1.41 -1.33
CA VAL A 34 -9.57 1.71 -1.18
C VAL A 34 -9.43 3.16 -0.73
N VAL A 35 -8.79 3.35 0.42
CA VAL A 35 -8.49 4.67 0.96
C VAL A 35 -7.00 4.95 0.73
N ASP A 36 -6.70 5.90 -0.16
CA ASP A 36 -5.34 6.38 -0.39
C ASP A 36 -5.01 7.47 0.63
N THR A 37 -4.12 7.16 1.56
CA THR A 37 -3.71 8.06 2.62
C THR A 37 -2.35 8.68 2.30
N HIS A 38 -2.15 9.91 2.76
CA HIS A 38 -0.86 10.55 2.70
C HIS A 38 0.03 10.10 3.90
N PRO A 39 1.36 10.06 3.76
CA PRO A 39 2.21 9.65 4.86
C PRO A 39 2.12 10.62 6.05
N GLY A 40 2.06 10.08 7.26
CA GLY A 40 2.02 10.82 8.52
C GLY A 40 0.91 10.34 9.45
N ALA A 41 1.10 10.55 10.74
CA ALA A 41 0.15 10.18 11.79
C ALA A 41 -0.86 11.33 12.03
N THR A 42 -1.73 11.59 11.06
CA THR A 42 -2.83 12.56 11.21
C THR A 42 -4.09 11.88 11.71
N ASP A 43 -5.04 12.64 12.27
CA ASP A 43 -6.33 12.12 12.70
C ASP A 43 -7.08 11.44 11.55
N VAL A 44 -6.99 11.97 10.33
CA VAL A 44 -7.58 11.37 9.13
C VAL A 44 -6.98 10.00 8.82
N VAL A 45 -5.65 9.87 8.89
CA VAL A 45 -4.96 8.59 8.69
C VAL A 45 -5.34 7.60 9.78
N ASN A 46 -5.31 8.03 11.04
CA ASN A 46 -5.67 7.19 12.18
C ASN A 46 -7.15 6.75 12.13
N GLY A 47 -8.05 7.61 11.64
CA GLY A 47 -9.44 7.27 11.39
C GLY A 47 -9.59 6.18 10.33
N ALA A 48 -8.90 6.31 9.20
CA ALA A 48 -8.89 5.30 8.15
C ALA A 48 -8.30 3.96 8.63
N LEU A 49 -7.17 4.01 9.36
CA LEU A 49 -6.53 2.82 9.93
C LEU A 49 -7.45 2.08 10.92
N SER A 50 -8.21 2.80 11.74
CA SER A 50 -9.04 2.20 12.79
C SER A 50 -10.17 1.31 12.26
N ILE A 51 -10.57 1.48 11.00
CA ILE A 51 -11.63 0.71 10.34
C ILE A 51 -11.12 -0.17 9.19
N ALA A 52 -9.82 -0.13 8.91
CA ALA A 52 -9.24 -0.88 7.82
C ALA A 52 -9.24 -2.39 8.10
N HIS A 53 -9.76 -3.20 7.17
CA HIS A 53 -9.64 -4.66 7.22
C HIS A 53 -8.22 -5.12 6.85
N VAL A 54 -7.51 -4.33 6.07
CA VAL A 54 -6.10 -4.55 5.72
C VAL A 54 -5.42 -3.23 5.40
N VAL A 55 -4.20 -3.07 5.89
CA VAL A 55 -3.33 -1.95 5.58
C VAL A 55 -2.26 -2.42 4.61
N VAL A 56 -2.25 -1.89 3.39
CA VAL A 56 -1.26 -2.23 2.38
C VAL A 56 -0.25 -1.11 2.26
N THR A 57 1.02 -1.41 2.48
CA THR A 57 2.09 -0.44 2.31
C THR A 57 3.21 -0.99 1.45
N GLN A 58 3.84 -0.13 0.66
CA GLN A 58 4.97 -0.50 -0.18
C GLN A 58 6.30 -0.31 0.56
N VAL A 59 7.24 -1.19 0.29
CA VAL A 59 8.59 -1.09 0.84
C VAL A 59 9.64 -1.28 -0.27
N PRO A 60 10.38 -0.22 -0.65
CA PRO A 60 11.56 -0.37 -1.49
C PRO A 60 12.65 -1.15 -0.73
N LEU A 61 13.30 -2.11 -1.41
CA LEU A 61 14.39 -2.90 -0.79
C LEU A 61 15.71 -2.12 -0.84
N ARG A 62 15.78 -1.03 -0.05
CA ARG A 62 16.99 -0.22 0.15
C ARG A 62 17.21 -0.05 1.65
N SER A 63 18.49 0.01 2.07
CA SER A 63 18.83 0.07 3.50
C SER A 63 18.16 1.26 4.23
N SER A 64 18.13 2.45 3.62
CA SER A 64 17.48 3.64 4.18
C SER A 64 15.97 3.49 4.33
N ASP A 65 15.31 2.81 3.37
CA ASP A 65 13.87 2.63 3.40
C ASP A 65 13.46 1.57 4.44
N LEU A 66 14.34 0.60 4.68
CA LEU A 66 14.13 -0.43 5.70
C LEU A 66 14.23 0.12 7.13
N ASP A 67 14.96 1.21 7.38
CA ASP A 67 14.95 1.89 8.68
C ASP A 67 13.55 2.45 8.99
N GLY A 68 12.95 3.14 8.02
CA GLY A 68 11.57 3.64 8.12
C GLY A 68 10.54 2.50 8.23
N THR A 69 10.76 1.41 7.48
CA THR A 69 9.88 0.22 7.53
C THR A 69 9.88 -0.42 8.90
N GLU A 70 11.04 -0.55 9.55
CA GLU A 70 11.15 -1.11 10.89
C GLU A 70 10.39 -0.26 11.92
N HIS A 71 10.47 1.06 11.82
CA HIS A 71 9.71 1.97 12.68
C HIS A 71 8.20 1.82 12.46
N MET A 72 7.77 1.85 11.21
CA MET A 72 6.36 1.69 10.83
C MET A 72 5.78 0.35 11.28
N VAL A 73 6.51 -0.76 11.15
CA VAL A 73 6.05 -2.09 11.60
C VAL A 73 5.78 -2.10 13.11
N ARG A 74 6.60 -1.37 13.90
CA ARG A 74 6.36 -1.24 15.35
C ARG A 74 5.13 -0.39 15.66
N GLU A 75 4.94 0.71 14.93
CA GLU A 75 3.79 1.61 15.12
C GLU A 75 2.47 0.97 14.71
N LEU A 76 2.49 0.11 13.68
CA LEU A 76 1.31 -0.55 13.14
C LEU A 76 1.16 -2.01 13.62
N ALA A 77 1.81 -2.39 14.73
CA ALA A 77 1.81 -3.77 15.24
C ALA A 77 0.40 -4.32 15.54
N ASP A 78 -0.54 -3.45 15.88
CA ASP A 78 -1.93 -3.81 16.20
C ASP A 78 -2.85 -3.83 14.96
N TYR A 79 -2.33 -3.54 13.78
CA TYR A 79 -3.10 -3.48 12.53
C TYR A 79 -2.77 -4.66 11.62
N PRO A 80 -3.73 -5.10 10.79
CA PRO A 80 -3.51 -6.15 9.78
C PRO A 80 -2.70 -5.60 8.60
N VAL A 81 -1.37 -5.62 8.69
CA VAL A 81 -0.46 -5.00 7.73
C VAL A 81 0.08 -6.00 6.73
N VAL A 82 0.04 -5.62 5.45
CA VAL A 82 0.71 -6.29 4.33
C VAL A 82 1.78 -5.37 3.74
N LEU A 83 3.03 -5.82 3.77
CA LEU A 83 4.16 -5.14 3.13
C LEU A 83 4.34 -5.65 1.70
N ILE A 84 4.36 -4.76 0.73
CA ILE A 84 4.60 -5.10 -0.67
C ILE A 84 5.98 -4.60 -1.08
N PRO A 85 6.97 -5.51 -1.27
CA PRO A 85 8.28 -5.12 -1.80
C PRO A 85 8.10 -4.52 -3.19
N ASN A 86 8.52 -3.26 -3.38
CA ASN A 86 8.33 -2.51 -4.61
C ASN A 86 9.65 -2.04 -5.20
N PHE A 87 9.68 -1.78 -6.51
CA PHE A 87 10.88 -1.42 -7.25
C PHE A 87 12.02 -2.44 -7.11
N VAL A 88 11.67 -3.72 -7.02
CA VAL A 88 12.66 -4.78 -6.82
C VAL A 88 13.45 -5.01 -8.12
N PRO A 89 14.78 -4.88 -8.10
CA PRO A 89 15.60 -5.14 -9.28
C PRO A 89 15.54 -6.62 -9.68
N PRO A 90 15.95 -6.98 -10.93
CA PRO A 90 15.92 -8.37 -11.41
C PRO A 90 16.67 -9.35 -10.50
N VAL A 91 17.72 -8.88 -9.85
CA VAL A 91 18.41 -9.61 -8.79
C VAL A 91 18.12 -8.88 -7.48
N ALA A 92 17.24 -9.47 -6.68
CA ALA A 92 16.87 -8.88 -5.39
C ALA A 92 18.09 -8.80 -4.47
N PRO A 93 18.30 -7.68 -3.76
CA PRO A 93 19.45 -7.50 -2.87
C PRO A 93 19.29 -8.41 -1.63
N ALA A 94 20.11 -9.46 -1.56
CA ALA A 94 19.96 -10.53 -0.56
C ALA A 94 20.09 -10.04 0.90
N ALA A 95 20.88 -8.99 1.13
CA ALA A 95 21.04 -8.41 2.48
C ALA A 95 19.74 -7.74 2.94
N GLU A 96 19.13 -6.94 2.08
CA GLU A 96 17.88 -6.22 2.33
C GLU A 96 16.70 -7.18 2.45
N VAL A 97 16.65 -8.22 1.63
CA VAL A 97 15.62 -9.28 1.77
C VAL A 97 15.71 -9.96 3.13
N ARG A 98 16.93 -10.35 3.56
CA ARG A 98 17.12 -10.93 4.90
C ARG A 98 16.80 -9.93 6.01
N ARG A 99 17.10 -8.64 5.82
CA ARG A 99 16.76 -7.60 6.79
C ARG A 99 15.24 -7.43 6.90
N LEU A 100 14.52 -7.37 5.78
CA LEU A 100 13.05 -7.31 5.78
C LEU A 100 12.47 -8.52 6.52
N GLY A 101 13.00 -9.72 6.27
CA GLY A 101 12.58 -10.93 7.00
C GLY A 101 12.74 -10.79 8.52
N ARG A 102 13.85 -10.22 9.00
CA ARG A 102 14.05 -9.97 10.45
C ARG A 102 13.14 -8.89 11.02
N ILE A 103 12.79 -7.87 10.23
CA ILE A 103 11.87 -6.79 10.66
C ILE A 103 10.48 -7.36 10.93
N VAL A 104 10.01 -8.30 10.11
CA VAL A 104 8.67 -8.88 10.25
C VAL A 104 8.64 -10.12 11.14
N ASP A 105 9.78 -10.68 11.48
CA ASP A 105 9.88 -11.88 12.32
C ASP A 105 9.23 -11.66 13.70
N GLY A 106 8.34 -12.56 14.10
CA GLY A 106 7.60 -12.46 15.35
C GLY A 106 6.51 -11.38 15.37
N THR A 107 6.18 -10.75 14.23
CA THR A 107 5.08 -9.79 14.10
C THR A 107 3.91 -10.40 13.32
N PRO A 108 2.68 -9.84 13.40
CA PRO A 108 1.55 -10.28 12.57
C PRO A 108 1.64 -9.80 11.12
N VAL A 109 2.65 -9.00 10.79
CA VAL A 109 2.81 -8.39 9.46
C VAL A 109 3.14 -9.44 8.41
N GLN A 110 2.43 -9.40 7.28
CA GLN A 110 2.66 -10.29 6.15
C GLN A 110 3.48 -9.58 5.06
N VAL A 111 4.35 -10.35 4.39
CA VAL A 111 5.06 -9.88 3.20
C VAL A 111 4.41 -10.47 1.96
N GLY A 112 3.80 -9.62 1.16
CA GLY A 112 3.13 -10.01 -0.07
C GLY A 112 4.06 -10.14 -1.28
N PRO A 113 3.49 -10.42 -2.46
CA PRO A 113 4.24 -10.54 -3.71
C PRO A 113 5.02 -9.27 -4.05
N LEU A 114 6.23 -9.44 -4.58
CA LEU A 114 7.07 -8.33 -4.98
C LEU A 114 6.61 -7.69 -6.31
N ILE A 115 6.80 -6.39 -6.44
CA ILE A 115 6.60 -5.65 -7.69
C ILE A 115 7.98 -5.32 -8.28
N PRO A 116 8.28 -5.82 -9.51
CA PRO A 116 9.59 -5.59 -10.11
C PRO A 116 9.78 -4.13 -10.53
N ALA A 117 11.03 -3.67 -10.50
CA ALA A 117 11.40 -2.39 -11.06
C ALA A 117 11.23 -2.41 -12.59
N ALA A 118 10.52 -1.42 -13.13
CA ALA A 118 10.36 -1.23 -14.56
C ALA A 118 10.46 0.24 -14.93
N LEU A 119 11.47 0.60 -15.69
CA LEU A 119 11.71 1.98 -16.16
C LEU A 119 10.50 2.53 -16.93
N ALA A 120 9.80 1.65 -17.66
CA ALA A 120 8.60 1.98 -18.42
C ALA A 120 7.44 2.51 -17.56
N VAL A 121 7.40 2.23 -16.26
CA VAL A 121 6.41 2.79 -15.34
C VAL A 121 6.64 4.29 -15.16
N GLY A 122 7.87 4.69 -14.87
CA GLY A 122 8.23 6.09 -14.61
C GLY A 122 8.14 7.00 -15.86
N THR A 123 8.26 6.43 -17.05
CA THR A 123 8.18 7.16 -18.33
C THR A 123 6.79 7.12 -18.98
N ARG A 124 5.82 6.44 -18.34
CA ARG A 124 4.48 6.23 -18.90
C ARG A 124 3.68 7.53 -18.88
N LYS A 125 3.17 7.93 -20.04
CA LYS A 125 2.32 9.13 -20.21
C LYS A 125 0.82 8.84 -20.08
N LYS A 126 0.40 7.57 -20.23
CA LYS A 126 -1.02 7.18 -20.12
C LYS A 126 -1.48 7.23 -18.66
N ARG A 127 -2.64 7.85 -18.42
CA ARG A 127 -3.28 7.97 -17.09
C ARG A 127 -4.38 6.90 -16.90
N MET A 128 -4.04 5.64 -17.16
CA MET A 128 -4.96 4.52 -16.92
C MET A 128 -4.18 3.38 -16.27
N ALA A 129 -4.87 2.52 -15.55
CA ALA A 129 -4.24 1.41 -14.86
C ALA A 129 -3.46 0.51 -15.83
N ILE A 130 -2.28 0.06 -15.43
CA ILE A 130 -1.47 -0.87 -16.25
C ILE A 130 -2.23 -2.19 -16.44
N THR A 131 -2.99 -2.61 -15.45
CA THR A 131 -3.78 -3.86 -15.46
C THR A 131 -5.03 -3.80 -16.32
N SER A 132 -5.47 -2.60 -16.76
CA SER A 132 -6.62 -2.45 -17.66
C SER A 132 -6.27 -2.58 -19.15
N GLU A 133 -4.97 -2.65 -19.49
CA GLU A 133 -4.53 -2.94 -20.85
C GLU A 133 -4.46 -4.46 -21.07
N ASP A 134 -5.03 -4.97 -22.17
CA ASP A 134 -5.00 -6.40 -22.51
C ASP A 134 -4.60 -6.61 -23.98
N PRO A 135 -3.37 -7.10 -24.25
CA PRO A 135 -2.28 -7.22 -23.29
C PRO A 135 -1.63 -5.87 -22.99
N PRO A 136 -1.04 -5.69 -21.82
CA PRO A 136 -0.23 -4.51 -21.54
C PRO A 136 1.04 -4.51 -22.39
N ALA A 137 1.62 -3.31 -22.59
CA ALA A 137 2.87 -3.17 -23.32
C ALA A 137 3.94 -4.15 -22.77
N LYS A 138 4.73 -4.79 -23.64
CA LYS A 138 5.67 -5.85 -23.28
C LYS A 138 6.55 -5.51 -22.06
N ALA A 139 7.04 -4.27 -21.99
CA ALA A 139 7.87 -3.80 -20.87
C ALA A 139 7.10 -3.65 -19.55
N LEU A 140 5.77 -3.63 -19.57
CA LEU A 140 4.90 -3.51 -18.40
C LEU A 140 4.25 -4.82 -17.98
N GLN A 141 4.36 -5.88 -18.80
CA GLN A 141 3.74 -7.18 -18.51
C GLN A 141 4.17 -7.77 -17.15
N PRO A 142 5.46 -7.74 -16.75
CA PRO A 142 5.87 -8.24 -15.43
C PRO A 142 5.24 -7.46 -14.28
N VAL A 143 5.12 -6.13 -14.43
CA VAL A 143 4.48 -5.28 -13.42
C VAL A 143 2.98 -5.55 -13.34
N ALA A 144 2.30 -5.67 -14.50
CA ALA A 144 0.87 -5.99 -14.54
C ALA A 144 0.57 -7.36 -13.89
N ALA A 145 1.42 -8.36 -14.14
CA ALA A 145 1.31 -9.67 -13.51
C ALA A 145 1.49 -9.57 -11.99
N ALA A 146 2.53 -8.86 -11.52
CA ALA A 146 2.79 -8.66 -10.11
C ALA A 146 1.63 -7.93 -9.40
N LEU A 147 1.07 -6.87 -10.01
CA LEU A 147 -0.07 -6.15 -9.44
C LEU A 147 -1.32 -7.04 -9.31
N ARG A 148 -1.57 -7.96 -10.26
CA ARG A 148 -2.65 -8.94 -10.13
C ARG A 148 -2.40 -9.93 -9.00
N GLN A 149 -1.15 -10.38 -8.82
CA GLN A 149 -0.77 -11.25 -7.69
C GLN A 149 -0.93 -10.54 -6.35
N VAL A 150 -0.54 -9.25 -6.26
CA VAL A 150 -0.78 -8.43 -5.05
C VAL A 150 -2.27 -8.33 -4.75
N ALA A 151 -3.11 -8.05 -5.75
CA ALA A 151 -4.55 -7.97 -5.55
C ALA A 151 -5.13 -9.30 -5.04
N ALA A 152 -4.76 -10.44 -5.63
CA ALA A 152 -5.18 -11.76 -5.18
C ALA A 152 -4.73 -12.04 -3.74
N PHE A 153 -3.47 -11.74 -3.42
CA PHE A 153 -2.91 -11.92 -2.08
C PHE A 153 -3.68 -11.10 -1.02
N VAL A 154 -3.96 -9.82 -1.33
CA VAL A 154 -4.72 -8.95 -0.42
C VAL A 154 -6.15 -9.46 -0.22
N GLN A 155 -6.79 -9.99 -1.28
CA GLN A 155 -8.11 -10.60 -1.19
C GLN A 155 -8.12 -11.83 -0.27
N GLU A 156 -7.14 -12.72 -0.40
CA GLU A 156 -7.02 -13.90 0.47
C GLU A 156 -6.72 -13.52 1.92
N TYR A 157 -5.91 -12.50 2.13
CA TYR A 157 -5.53 -12.04 3.46
C TYR A 157 -6.69 -11.39 4.23
N SER A 158 -7.63 -10.76 3.54
CA SER A 158 -8.77 -10.03 4.12
C SER A 158 -10.07 -10.85 4.16
N ALA A 159 -10.06 -12.11 3.72
CA ALA A 159 -11.19 -13.04 3.76
C ALA A 159 -11.27 -13.77 5.10
#